data_8acccabe30463713a432e99f8ffc6512
#
_entry.id   8acccabe30463713a432e99f8ffc6512
#
_cell.length_a   1.000
_cell.length_b   1.000
_cell.length_c   1.000
_cell.angle_alpha   90.00
_cell.angle_beta   90.00
_cell.angle_gamma   90.00
#
_symmetry.space_group_name_H-M   'P 1'
#
loop_
_entity.id
_entity.type
_entity.pdbx_description
1 polymer ?
#
loop_
_entity_poly.entity_id
_entity_poly.type
_entity_poly.pdbx_seq_one_letter_code
_entity_poly.pdbx_strand_id
1 'polypeptide(L)'
;MEKEQSYFGEIGHGIKTLATGMGVTWKEYFKDFFTNKSTEQYPENRKTTLHVAQRHRGRLVFNRTEDGAYKCTACTLCEKACPNGTIKITAHMGEDPETGKKKKVLDDYQYDLGDCMFCQLCTNACNFDAIEFTNDFENAVFDRNKLVMHLDKEVYQGGSLPNLIDGGAEWLPATFNTKTK
;
A
#
# COMPACT_ATOMS: atom_id res chain seq x y z
N MET A 1 53.24 -12.68 23.62
CA MET A 1 54.28 -11.77 23.14
C MET A 1 53.65 -10.88 22.08
N GLU A 2 53.13 -9.74 22.49
CA GLU A 2 52.68 -8.72 21.56
C GLU A 2 53.93 -8.09 20.93
N LYS A 3 54.04 -8.15 19.60
CA LYS A 3 55.09 -7.43 18.88
C LYS A 3 54.79 -5.94 19.05
N GLU A 4 55.70 -5.23 19.75
CA GLU A 4 55.72 -3.75 19.71
C GLU A 4 55.77 -3.33 18.26
N GLN A 5 54.65 -2.83 17.75
CA GLN A 5 54.61 -2.24 16.42
C GLN A 5 55.25 -0.84 16.52
N SER A 6 56.22 -0.59 15.67
CA SER A 6 56.85 0.74 15.58
C SER A 6 55.76 1.78 15.24
N TYR A 7 55.78 2.95 15.89
CA TYR A 7 54.84 4.06 15.68
C TYR A 7 54.56 4.36 14.19
N PHE A 8 55.61 4.35 13.38
CA PHE A 8 55.47 4.52 11.92
C PHE A 8 54.79 3.34 11.24
N GLY A 9 54.91 2.14 11.78
CA GLY A 9 54.22 0.97 11.29
C GLY A 9 52.69 1.06 11.52
N GLU A 10 52.25 1.57 12.66
CA GLU A 10 50.83 1.79 12.97
C GLU A 10 50.21 2.87 12.09
N ILE A 11 50.95 3.98 11.85
CA ILE A 11 50.53 5.03 10.91
C ILE A 11 50.38 4.45 9.49
N GLY A 12 51.36 3.69 9.03
CA GLY A 12 51.32 3.05 7.72
C GLY A 12 50.16 2.08 7.58
N HIS A 13 49.84 1.30 8.63
CA HIS A 13 48.68 0.42 8.67
C HIS A 13 47.36 1.20 8.65
N GLY A 14 47.27 2.29 9.40
CA GLY A 14 46.10 3.18 9.40
C GLY A 14 45.83 3.81 8.04
N ILE A 15 46.86 4.32 7.37
CA ILE A 15 46.74 4.87 6.00
C ILE A 15 46.29 3.78 5.01
N LYS A 16 46.88 2.58 5.10
CA LYS A 16 46.52 1.47 4.21
C LYS A 16 45.06 1.04 4.40
N THR A 17 44.59 0.91 5.63
CA THR A 17 43.17 0.54 5.92
C THR A 17 42.23 1.61 5.44
N LEU A 18 42.55 2.88 5.64
CA LEU A 18 41.73 3.99 5.14
C LEU A 18 41.65 3.99 3.61
N ALA A 19 42.82 3.85 2.95
CA ALA A 19 42.87 3.79 1.48
C ALA A 19 42.07 2.56 0.93
N THR A 20 42.13 1.44 1.61
CA THR A 20 41.39 0.24 1.24
C THR A 20 39.88 0.49 1.37
N GLY A 21 39.44 1.08 2.48
CA GLY A 21 38.01 1.43 2.68
C GLY A 21 37.50 2.43 1.64
N MET A 22 38.30 3.48 1.35
CA MET A 22 37.98 4.43 0.28
C MET A 22 37.91 3.77 -1.10
N GLY A 23 38.80 2.82 -1.37
CA GLY A 23 38.80 2.06 -2.64
C GLY A 23 37.52 1.22 -2.84
N VAL A 24 37.01 0.62 -1.76
CA VAL A 24 35.73 -0.12 -1.82
C VAL A 24 34.56 0.80 -2.14
N THR A 25 34.44 1.92 -1.42
CA THR A 25 33.36 2.88 -1.66
C THR A 25 33.43 3.50 -3.06
N TRP A 26 34.66 3.79 -3.53
CA TRP A 26 34.90 4.32 -4.87
C TRP A 26 34.48 3.32 -5.96
N LYS A 27 34.82 2.05 -5.77
CA LYS A 27 34.42 0.97 -6.68
C LYS A 27 32.91 0.83 -6.79
N GLU A 28 32.18 0.82 -5.65
CA GLU A 28 30.71 0.73 -5.66
C GLU A 28 30.09 1.99 -6.26
N TYR A 29 30.63 3.19 -5.98
CA TYR A 29 30.15 4.42 -6.60
C TYR A 29 30.18 4.37 -8.13
N PHE A 30 31.31 3.95 -8.72
CA PHE A 30 31.39 3.86 -10.18
C PHE A 30 30.51 2.74 -10.76
N LYS A 31 30.39 1.63 -10.06
CA LYS A 31 29.54 0.54 -10.48
C LYS A 31 28.07 1.00 -10.51
N ASP A 32 27.59 1.67 -9.47
CA ASP A 32 26.23 2.18 -9.43
C ASP A 32 25.99 3.29 -10.46
N PHE A 33 27.00 4.13 -10.69
CA PHE A 33 26.89 5.21 -11.66
C PHE A 33 26.75 4.70 -13.10
N PHE A 34 27.50 3.64 -13.48
CA PHE A 34 27.53 3.18 -14.87
C PHE A 34 26.65 1.95 -15.16
N THR A 35 26.36 1.10 -14.18
CA THR A 35 25.79 -0.22 -14.46
C THR A 35 24.46 -0.49 -13.76
N ASN A 36 24.38 -0.27 -12.47
CA ASN A 36 23.21 -0.58 -11.67
C ASN A 36 22.91 0.55 -10.68
N LYS A 37 21.82 1.24 -10.91
CA LYS A 37 21.34 2.20 -9.92
C LYS A 37 20.70 1.39 -8.77
N SER A 38 21.26 1.49 -7.57
CA SER A 38 20.73 0.83 -6.37
C SER A 38 19.45 1.47 -5.86
N THR A 39 19.11 2.66 -6.36
CA THR A 39 17.89 3.40 -5.99
C THR A 39 16.79 3.20 -7.01
N GLU A 40 15.55 3.12 -6.54
CA GLU A 40 14.38 3.15 -7.38
C GLU A 40 14.23 4.52 -8.05
N GLN A 41 14.24 4.53 -9.38
CA GLN A 41 14.12 5.76 -10.18
C GLN A 41 12.65 6.09 -10.42
N TYR A 42 11.90 6.33 -9.37
CA TYR A 42 10.52 6.75 -9.47
C TYR A 42 10.42 8.24 -9.82
N PRO A 43 9.57 8.67 -10.76
CA PRO A 43 8.52 7.89 -11.48
C PRO A 43 8.97 7.23 -12.80
N GLU A 44 10.23 7.37 -13.24
CA GLU A 44 10.69 6.93 -14.57
C GLU A 44 10.62 5.41 -14.74
N ASN A 45 10.92 4.64 -13.68
CA ASN A 45 10.89 3.18 -13.71
C ASN A 45 9.50 2.57 -13.47
N ARG A 46 8.47 3.38 -13.36
CA ARG A 46 7.11 2.98 -13.02
C ARG A 46 6.54 1.87 -13.91
N LYS A 47 6.86 1.89 -15.21
CA LYS A 47 6.39 0.91 -16.20
C LYS A 47 7.37 -0.24 -16.44
N THR A 48 8.57 -0.20 -15.85
CA THR A 48 9.65 -1.14 -16.21
C THR A 48 10.14 -1.98 -15.05
N THR A 49 10.66 -1.37 -14.01
CA THR A 49 11.40 -2.06 -12.93
C THR A 49 10.81 -1.81 -11.53
N LEU A 50 9.76 -0.99 -11.43
CA LEU A 50 9.14 -0.70 -10.14
C LEU A 50 8.64 -1.99 -9.47
N HIS A 51 9.18 -2.28 -8.30
CA HIS A 51 8.77 -3.43 -7.50
C HIS A 51 7.92 -2.99 -6.31
N VAL A 52 6.66 -3.40 -6.33
CA VAL A 52 5.76 -3.22 -5.19
C VAL A 52 5.61 -4.56 -4.47
N ALA A 53 5.91 -4.58 -3.17
CA ALA A 53 5.82 -5.80 -2.39
C ALA A 53 4.39 -6.38 -2.41
N GLN A 54 4.26 -7.70 -2.50
CA GLN A 54 2.95 -8.38 -2.54
C GLN A 54 2.04 -8.05 -1.35
N ARG A 55 2.64 -7.76 -0.20
CA ARG A 55 1.93 -7.40 1.03
C ARG A 55 1.81 -5.89 1.24
N HIS A 56 2.06 -5.11 0.20
CA HIS A 56 1.83 -3.67 0.28
C HIS A 56 0.35 -3.37 0.52
N ARG A 57 0.08 -2.36 1.34
CA ARG A 57 -1.27 -1.94 1.72
C ARG A 57 -1.45 -0.50 1.30
N GLY A 58 -1.91 -0.31 0.09
CA GLY A 58 -2.07 1.03 -0.44
C GLY A 58 -3.48 1.58 -0.18
N ARG A 59 -4.49 0.98 -0.76
CA ARG A 59 -5.86 1.47 -0.73
C ARG A 59 -6.85 0.36 -0.40
N LEU A 60 -7.85 0.67 0.43
CA LEU A 60 -8.95 -0.21 0.74
C LEU A 60 -9.99 -0.18 -0.38
N VAL A 61 -10.45 -1.35 -0.80
CA VAL A 61 -11.46 -1.50 -1.85
C VAL A 61 -12.48 -2.56 -1.47
N PHE A 62 -13.66 -2.51 -2.10
CA PHE A 62 -14.65 -3.57 -2.00
C PHE A 62 -14.39 -4.69 -2.98
N ASN A 63 -14.47 -5.91 -2.47
CA ASN A 63 -14.59 -7.11 -3.27
C ASN A 63 -16.04 -7.26 -3.75
N ARG A 64 -16.19 -7.46 -5.05
CA ARG A 64 -17.48 -7.71 -5.69
C ARG A 64 -17.59 -9.17 -6.10
N THR A 65 -18.82 -9.66 -6.19
CA THR A 65 -19.14 -10.94 -6.80
C THR A 65 -19.05 -10.81 -8.33
N GLU A 66 -19.02 -11.92 -9.05
CA GLU A 66 -19.04 -11.93 -10.53
C GLU A 66 -20.23 -11.16 -11.11
N ASP A 67 -21.36 -11.17 -10.41
CA ASP A 67 -22.59 -10.41 -10.75
C ASP A 67 -22.48 -8.90 -10.45
N GLY A 68 -21.33 -8.42 -9.96
CA GLY A 68 -21.10 -7.01 -9.62
C GLY A 68 -21.67 -6.58 -8.25
N ALA A 69 -22.31 -7.47 -7.51
CA ALA A 69 -22.86 -7.19 -6.19
C ALA A 69 -21.76 -7.13 -5.12
N TYR A 70 -21.98 -6.35 -4.05
CA TYR A 70 -21.06 -6.29 -2.92
C TYR A 70 -21.17 -7.55 -2.06
N LYS A 71 -20.03 -8.05 -1.59
CA LYS A 71 -19.98 -9.10 -0.58
C LYS A 71 -20.28 -8.59 0.83
N CYS A 72 -20.38 -7.27 1.01
CA CYS A 72 -20.58 -6.64 2.30
C CYS A 72 -22.02 -6.81 2.79
N THR A 73 -22.18 -7.26 4.04
CA THR A 73 -23.46 -7.46 4.72
C THR A 73 -23.79 -6.34 5.71
N ALA A 74 -23.07 -5.23 5.69
CA ALA A 74 -23.21 -4.09 6.62
C ALA A 74 -23.20 -4.51 8.11
N CYS A 75 -22.36 -5.49 8.48
CA CYS A 75 -22.28 -6.02 9.85
C CYS A 75 -21.54 -5.10 10.85
N THR A 76 -20.89 -4.02 10.36
CA THR A 76 -20.15 -3.01 11.16
C THR A 76 -18.92 -3.53 11.93
N LEU A 77 -18.47 -4.75 11.70
CA LEU A 77 -17.30 -5.31 12.40
C LEU A 77 -16.00 -4.56 12.04
N CYS A 78 -15.83 -4.19 10.77
CA CYS A 78 -14.66 -3.44 10.31
C CYS A 78 -14.61 -2.02 10.89
N GLU A 79 -15.76 -1.36 11.07
CA GLU A 79 -15.87 -0.06 11.75
C GLU A 79 -15.42 -0.16 13.21
N LYS A 80 -15.90 -1.17 13.94
CA LYS A 80 -15.52 -1.41 15.34
C LYS A 80 -14.06 -1.83 15.51
N ALA A 81 -13.50 -2.52 14.51
CA ALA A 81 -12.11 -2.95 14.53
C ALA A 81 -11.11 -1.83 14.19
N CYS A 82 -11.59 -0.71 13.66
CA CYS A 82 -10.73 0.39 13.26
C CYS A 82 -10.34 1.25 14.48
N PRO A 83 -9.05 1.31 14.87
CA PRO A 83 -8.62 2.08 16.03
C PRO A 83 -8.76 3.60 15.84
N ASN A 84 -8.63 4.07 14.59
CA ASN A 84 -8.72 5.49 14.26
C ASN A 84 -10.14 5.95 13.87
N GLY A 85 -11.12 5.02 13.78
CA GLY A 85 -12.47 5.38 13.37
C GLY A 85 -12.57 5.91 11.93
N THR A 86 -11.68 5.49 11.05
CA THR A 86 -11.63 5.93 9.64
C THR A 86 -12.74 5.36 8.77
N ILE A 87 -13.46 4.35 9.29
CA ILE A 87 -14.55 3.67 8.60
C ILE A 87 -15.85 4.04 9.31
N LYS A 88 -16.83 4.51 8.54
CA LYS A 88 -18.19 4.77 9.00
C LYS A 88 -19.18 4.07 8.09
N ILE A 89 -20.09 3.30 8.69
CA ILE A 89 -21.05 2.48 7.95
C ILE A 89 -22.45 2.92 8.30
N THR A 90 -23.21 3.37 7.31
CA THR A 90 -24.62 3.64 7.43
C THR A 90 -25.40 2.51 6.75
N ALA A 91 -26.36 1.95 7.46
CA ALA A 91 -27.17 0.84 6.96
C ALA A 91 -28.59 0.93 7.49
N HIS A 92 -29.56 0.55 6.69
CA HIS A 92 -30.94 0.43 7.09
C HIS A 92 -31.42 -1.04 7.07
N MET A 93 -32.59 -1.29 7.66
CA MET A 93 -33.23 -2.61 7.61
C MET A 93 -34.12 -2.65 6.37
N GLY A 94 -33.69 -3.39 5.35
CA GLY A 94 -34.48 -3.69 4.17
C GLY A 94 -35.10 -5.09 4.24
N GLU A 95 -36.01 -5.38 3.33
CA GLU A 95 -36.58 -6.72 3.13
C GLU A 95 -36.00 -7.33 1.86
N ASP A 96 -35.52 -8.57 1.94
CA ASP A 96 -35.01 -9.31 0.80
C ASP A 96 -36.16 -9.66 -0.13
N PRO A 97 -36.16 -9.25 -1.41
CA PRO A 97 -37.28 -9.48 -2.32
C PRO A 97 -37.53 -10.98 -2.61
N GLU A 98 -36.55 -11.84 -2.41
CA GLU A 98 -36.64 -13.27 -2.68
C GLU A 98 -37.14 -14.09 -1.46
N THR A 99 -36.74 -13.68 -0.25
CA THR A 99 -37.02 -14.50 0.97
C THR A 99 -37.91 -13.83 1.98
N GLY A 100 -38.30 -12.55 1.81
CA GLY A 100 -39.11 -11.76 2.75
C GLY A 100 -38.46 -11.58 4.14
N LYS A 101 -37.19 -11.93 4.29
CA LYS A 101 -36.47 -11.78 5.56
C LYS A 101 -35.86 -10.38 5.68
N LYS A 102 -35.92 -9.83 6.87
CA LYS A 102 -35.24 -8.55 7.17
C LYS A 102 -33.76 -8.73 7.08
N LYS A 103 -33.12 -7.95 6.20
CA LYS A 103 -31.66 -7.91 5.95
C LYS A 103 -31.15 -6.50 6.12
N LYS A 104 -29.95 -6.35 6.68
CA LYS A 104 -29.27 -5.05 6.66
C LYS A 104 -28.81 -4.74 5.25
N VAL A 105 -29.19 -3.60 4.75
CA VAL A 105 -28.78 -3.07 3.45
C VAL A 105 -27.81 -1.93 3.69
N LEU A 106 -26.69 -1.92 2.98
CA LEU A 106 -25.67 -0.89 3.05
C LEU A 106 -26.17 0.36 2.30
N ASP A 107 -26.20 1.50 2.98
CA ASP A 107 -26.53 2.79 2.39
C ASP A 107 -25.29 3.58 1.99
N ASP A 108 -24.30 3.61 2.89
CA ASP A 108 -23.08 4.34 2.67
C ASP A 108 -21.93 3.69 3.44
N TYR A 109 -20.79 3.56 2.77
CA TYR A 109 -19.55 3.09 3.37
C TYR A 109 -18.47 4.14 3.18
N GLN A 110 -18.34 5.02 4.15
CA GLN A 110 -17.33 6.05 4.15
C GLN A 110 -16.00 5.53 4.68
N TYR A 111 -14.94 5.77 3.94
CA TYR A 111 -13.57 5.43 4.32
C TYR A 111 -12.65 6.63 4.17
N ASP A 112 -12.03 7.05 5.26
CA ASP A 112 -11.05 8.13 5.25
C ASP A 112 -9.63 7.57 5.11
N LEU A 113 -9.09 7.65 3.88
CA LEU A 113 -7.74 7.22 3.57
C LEU A 113 -6.70 8.09 4.28
N GLY A 114 -6.99 9.37 4.50
CA GLY A 114 -6.05 10.34 5.09
C GLY A 114 -5.71 10.05 6.56
N ASP A 115 -6.63 9.40 7.29
CA ASP A 115 -6.43 9.02 8.69
C ASP A 115 -6.14 7.52 8.86
N CYS A 116 -6.12 6.76 7.77
CA CYS A 116 -5.89 5.32 7.82
C CYS A 116 -4.42 4.99 8.11
N MET A 117 -4.17 4.10 9.07
CA MET A 117 -2.81 3.60 9.41
C MET A 117 -2.45 2.32 8.63
N PHE A 118 -3.25 1.87 7.71
CA PHE A 118 -3.01 0.66 6.90
C PHE A 118 -2.70 -0.60 7.72
N CYS A 119 -3.25 -0.72 8.93
CA CYS A 119 -2.97 -1.80 9.88
C CYS A 119 -3.60 -3.15 9.52
N GLN A 120 -4.58 -3.17 8.60
CA GLN A 120 -5.29 -4.37 8.13
C GLN A 120 -6.26 -5.00 9.16
N LEU A 121 -6.51 -4.39 10.28
CA LEU A 121 -7.45 -4.93 11.28
C LEU A 121 -8.88 -5.04 10.74
N CYS A 122 -9.32 -4.09 9.91
CA CYS A 122 -10.64 -4.11 9.29
C CYS A 122 -10.83 -5.29 8.33
N THR A 123 -9.83 -5.61 7.50
CA THR A 123 -9.91 -6.75 6.58
C THR A 123 -9.84 -8.08 7.32
N ASN A 124 -9.06 -8.17 8.40
CA ASN A 124 -8.99 -9.36 9.24
C ASN A 124 -10.29 -9.60 10.03
N ALA A 125 -10.99 -8.52 10.41
CA ALA A 125 -12.27 -8.60 11.09
C ALA A 125 -13.44 -8.92 10.14
N CYS A 126 -13.24 -8.86 8.83
CA CYS A 126 -14.28 -9.13 7.84
C CYS A 126 -14.42 -10.63 7.57
N ASN A 127 -15.50 -11.23 8.06
CA ASN A 127 -15.78 -12.66 7.87
C ASN A 127 -16.21 -13.01 6.43
N PHE A 128 -16.59 -12.00 5.64
CA PHE A 128 -17.13 -12.18 4.30
C PHE A 128 -16.11 -11.87 3.19
N ASP A 129 -14.88 -11.55 3.56
CA ASP A 129 -13.85 -11.08 2.63
C ASP A 129 -14.36 -9.97 1.67
N ALA A 130 -15.17 -9.07 2.24
CA ALA A 130 -15.83 -8.01 1.48
C ALA A 130 -14.91 -6.83 1.18
N ILE A 131 -13.82 -6.67 1.91
CA ILE A 131 -12.85 -5.58 1.79
C ILE A 131 -11.44 -6.13 1.75
N GLU A 132 -10.58 -5.51 0.92
CA GLU A 132 -9.16 -5.84 0.86
C GLU A 132 -8.31 -4.59 0.54
N PHE A 133 -7.00 -4.68 0.82
CA PHE A 133 -6.06 -3.65 0.42
C PHE A 133 -5.44 -3.97 -0.93
N THR A 134 -5.38 -2.97 -1.79
CA THR A 134 -4.67 -3.04 -3.08
C THR A 134 -3.23 -2.59 -2.94
N ASN A 135 -2.44 -2.78 -3.99
CA ASN A 135 -1.08 -2.27 -4.09
C ASN A 135 -1.01 -0.83 -4.63
N ASP A 136 -2.16 -0.18 -4.83
CA ASP A 136 -2.24 1.19 -5.30
C ASP A 136 -1.80 2.17 -4.20
N PHE A 137 -0.69 2.85 -4.42
CA PHE A 137 -0.05 3.72 -3.42
C PHE A 137 -0.04 5.19 -3.82
N GLU A 138 -0.39 5.52 -5.06
CA GLU A 138 -0.40 6.90 -5.53
C GLU A 138 -1.74 7.59 -5.20
N ASN A 139 -1.87 8.01 -3.96
CA ASN A 139 -3.08 8.64 -3.44
C ASN A 139 -2.88 10.13 -3.10
N ALA A 140 -1.92 10.80 -3.74
CA ALA A 140 -1.65 12.22 -3.49
C ALA A 140 -2.75 13.08 -4.11
N VAL A 141 -3.32 13.97 -3.32
CA VAL A 141 -4.40 14.88 -3.72
C VAL A 141 -4.15 16.29 -3.18
N PHE A 142 -4.66 17.33 -3.86
CA PHE A 142 -4.56 18.72 -3.38
C PHE A 142 -5.54 19.03 -2.25
N ASP A 143 -6.72 18.40 -2.25
CA ASP A 143 -7.75 18.61 -1.24
C ASP A 143 -7.92 17.36 -0.38
N ARG A 144 -7.79 17.53 0.94
CA ARG A 144 -7.96 16.44 1.91
C ARG A 144 -9.31 15.73 1.80
N ASN A 145 -10.37 16.46 1.45
CA ASN A 145 -11.69 15.87 1.33
C ASN A 145 -11.79 14.79 0.24
N LYS A 146 -10.91 14.84 -0.77
CA LYS A 146 -10.81 13.81 -1.82
C LYS A 146 -10.27 12.46 -1.30
N LEU A 147 -9.69 12.43 -0.10
CA LEU A 147 -9.25 11.18 0.55
C LEU A 147 -10.38 10.50 1.32
N VAL A 148 -11.51 11.17 1.48
CA VAL A 148 -12.72 10.58 2.04
C VAL A 148 -13.50 9.93 0.89
N MET A 149 -13.49 8.61 0.86
CA MET A 149 -14.04 7.80 -0.22
C MET A 149 -15.33 7.09 0.21
N HIS A 150 -16.25 6.93 -0.72
CA HIS A 150 -17.48 6.15 -0.55
C HIS A 150 -17.36 4.86 -1.36
N LEU A 151 -16.90 3.79 -0.71
CA LEU A 151 -16.55 2.53 -1.38
C LEU A 151 -17.75 1.81 -2.01
N ASP A 152 -18.96 2.11 -1.58
CA ASP A 152 -20.22 1.61 -2.15
C ASP A 152 -20.52 2.26 -3.52
N LYS A 153 -20.16 3.55 -3.69
CA LYS A 153 -20.41 4.32 -4.91
C LYS A 153 -19.27 4.24 -5.91
N GLU A 154 -18.07 3.96 -5.43
CA GLU A 154 -16.87 3.93 -6.24
C GLU A 154 -16.57 2.51 -6.69
N VAL A 155 -16.52 2.29 -7.99
CA VAL A 155 -16.07 1.02 -8.58
C VAL A 155 -14.58 1.09 -8.81
N TYR A 156 -13.82 0.30 -8.05
CA TYR A 156 -12.39 0.15 -8.31
C TYR A 156 -12.18 -0.69 -9.57
N GLN A 157 -11.62 -0.09 -10.63
CA GLN A 157 -11.41 -0.74 -11.94
C GLN A 157 -9.97 -1.26 -12.14
N GLY A 158 -9.17 -1.27 -11.06
CA GLY A 158 -7.75 -1.62 -11.16
C GLY A 158 -6.91 -0.47 -11.72
N GLY A 159 -6.01 0.08 -10.91
CA GLY A 159 -5.29 1.31 -11.20
C GLY A 159 -5.84 2.50 -10.43
N SER A 160 -5.19 3.65 -10.47
CA SER A 160 -5.68 4.82 -9.77
C SER A 160 -7.06 5.23 -10.28
N LEU A 161 -7.94 5.60 -9.37
CA LEU A 161 -9.16 6.27 -9.75
C LEU A 161 -8.81 7.57 -10.50
N PRO A 162 -9.34 7.77 -11.70
CA PRO A 162 -9.05 8.97 -12.50
C PRO A 162 -9.39 10.28 -11.78
N ASN A 163 -10.18 10.21 -10.71
CA ASN A 163 -10.61 11.36 -9.92
C ASN A 163 -9.71 11.68 -8.73
N LEU A 164 -8.74 10.83 -8.38
CA LEU A 164 -7.85 11.07 -7.22
C LEU A 164 -6.55 11.74 -7.60
N ILE A 165 -6.11 11.62 -8.84
CA ILE A 165 -4.88 12.24 -9.33
C ILE A 165 -5.19 13.08 -10.56
N ASP A 166 -5.05 14.39 -10.43
CA ASP A 166 -5.07 15.30 -11.56
C ASP A 166 -3.80 15.03 -12.41
N GLY A 167 -3.96 14.34 -13.53
CA GLY A 167 -2.87 14.03 -14.44
C GLY A 167 -2.61 12.55 -14.68
N GLY A 168 -3.65 11.73 -14.72
CA GLY A 168 -3.61 10.28 -14.86
C GLY A 168 -2.58 9.74 -15.84
N ALA A 169 -1.45 9.27 -15.30
CA ALA A 169 -0.57 8.40 -16.04
C ALA A 169 -1.17 6.98 -16.05
N GLU A 170 -1.06 6.28 -17.18
CA GLU A 170 -1.45 4.88 -17.29
C GLU A 170 -0.71 4.04 -16.23
N TRP A 171 -1.46 3.35 -15.42
CA TRP A 171 -0.96 2.56 -14.30
C TRP A 171 -0.53 1.17 -14.72
N LEU A 172 0.45 0.65 -14.00
CA LEU A 172 0.67 -0.80 -13.96
C LEU A 172 -0.58 -1.45 -13.38
N PRO A 173 -1.03 -2.60 -13.91
CA PRO A 173 -2.16 -3.31 -13.35
C PRO A 173 -1.87 -3.60 -11.88
N ALA A 174 -2.78 -3.21 -11.00
CA ALA A 174 -2.68 -3.52 -9.59
C ALA A 174 -2.59 -5.04 -9.43
N THR A 175 -1.46 -5.52 -8.92
CA THR A 175 -1.37 -6.89 -8.49
C THR A 175 -2.09 -6.97 -7.15
N PHE A 176 -3.30 -7.50 -7.15
CA PHE A 176 -4.06 -7.70 -5.93
C PHE A 176 -3.27 -8.60 -4.97
N ASN A 177 -3.28 -8.22 -3.70
CA ASN A 177 -2.82 -9.08 -2.64
C ASN A 177 -3.74 -10.29 -2.55
N THR A 178 -3.50 -11.31 -3.38
CA THR A 178 -4.17 -12.59 -3.18
C THR A 178 -3.78 -13.10 -1.81
N LYS A 179 -4.76 -13.18 -0.90
CA LYS A 179 -4.57 -13.86 0.38
C LYS A 179 -4.03 -15.24 0.06
N THR A 180 -2.75 -15.47 0.28
CA THR A 180 -2.20 -16.83 0.34
C THR A 180 -2.85 -17.50 1.54
N LYS A 181 -3.79 -18.40 1.27
CA LYS A 181 -4.32 -19.35 2.25
C LYS A 181 -3.22 -20.25 2.79
#